data_4b78c39387c9344e5fedcb12f5956e6d
#
_entry.id   4b78c39387c9344e5fedcb12f5956e6d
#
_cell.length_a   1.000
_cell.length_b   1.000
_cell.length_c   1.000
_cell.angle_alpha   90.00
_cell.angle_beta   90.00
_cell.angle_gamma   90.00
#
_symmetry.space_group_name_H-M   'P 1'
#
loop_
_entity.id
_entity.type
_entity.pdbx_description
1 polymer ?
#
loop_
_entity_poly.entity_id
_entity_poly.type
_entity_poly.pdbx_seq_one_letter_code
_entity_poly.pdbx_strand_id
1 'polypeptide(L)'
;TALGPDSSASSRLNLTQALNSVATMIAPWLISVAIFKGLVFPDDSMVAAERVPLPFIVMGVFVILVAIALFSIKLPVIKSEGTAAKKSVWKYPHVVLGAVGIFVYVGAEVGNAGLIVNYLRTSAGISSEMASTYAAIYWGGAMIGRFFGSFMFTDQKMSKKLTFVIPVLILAFISGSFVTDWNWTIGATFTGAALVNFIIMLVGRGKAARTLAIFALAAAVLDITTTFSGGSIALWTIISIGLFNSIMFPNIFSLAVRDLDKAELSSASGLINALIIGGAIIPPLMGSIADNAGYTWAFIVPAVCYLYIFFYAVRGNTIRR
;
A
#
# COMPACT_ATOMS: atom_id res chain seq x y z
N THR A 1 -5.74 -14.38 -9.20
CA THR A 1 -6.10 -14.31 -10.65
C THR A 1 -6.62 -15.63 -11.19
N ALA A 2 -6.09 -16.78 -10.77
CA ALA A 2 -6.49 -18.11 -11.28
C ALA A 2 -7.97 -18.48 -11.04
N LEU A 3 -8.64 -17.85 -10.08
CA LEU A 3 -10.04 -18.12 -9.72
C LEU A 3 -10.94 -17.01 -10.24
N GLY A 4 -11.67 -17.25 -11.35
CA GLY A 4 -12.68 -16.36 -11.91
C GLY A 4 -12.25 -15.58 -13.16
N PRO A 5 -13.16 -14.79 -13.79
CA PRO A 5 -12.94 -14.13 -15.07
C PRO A 5 -11.89 -13.00 -15.01
N ASP A 6 -11.16 -12.80 -16.10
CA ASP A 6 -10.10 -11.80 -16.21
C ASP A 6 -10.62 -10.36 -16.03
N SER A 7 -11.84 -10.07 -16.50
CA SER A 7 -12.47 -8.76 -16.35
C SER A 7 -12.60 -8.27 -14.90
N SER A 8 -12.67 -9.18 -13.92
CA SER A 8 -12.74 -8.86 -12.49
C SER A 8 -11.45 -9.15 -11.71
N ALA A 9 -10.33 -9.47 -12.39
CA ALA A 9 -9.08 -9.80 -11.74
C ALA A 9 -8.56 -8.69 -10.82
N SER A 10 -8.56 -7.44 -11.29
CA SER A 10 -8.15 -6.27 -10.49
C SER A 10 -9.04 -6.07 -9.27
N SER A 11 -10.36 -6.24 -9.40
CA SER A 11 -11.32 -6.13 -8.30
C SER A 11 -11.06 -7.17 -7.21
N ARG A 12 -10.91 -8.45 -7.59
CA ARG A 12 -10.63 -9.55 -6.66
C ARG A 12 -9.30 -9.36 -5.94
N LEU A 13 -8.28 -8.94 -6.68
CA LEU A 13 -6.95 -8.68 -6.11
C LEU A 13 -7.00 -7.51 -5.13
N ASN A 14 -7.73 -6.44 -5.45
CA ASN A 14 -7.96 -5.33 -4.53
C ASN A 14 -8.68 -5.77 -3.25
N LEU A 15 -9.72 -6.60 -3.35
CA LEU A 15 -10.43 -7.11 -2.17
C LEU A 15 -9.53 -7.97 -1.27
N THR A 16 -8.75 -8.88 -1.85
CA THR A 16 -7.80 -9.71 -1.09
C THR A 16 -6.74 -8.83 -0.40
N GLN A 17 -6.23 -7.83 -1.10
CA GLN A 17 -5.26 -6.90 -0.55
C GLN A 17 -5.87 -5.94 0.49
N ALA A 18 -7.17 -5.61 0.39
CA ALA A 18 -7.86 -4.83 1.42
C ALA A 18 -7.91 -5.58 2.75
N LEU A 19 -8.25 -6.88 2.72
CA LEU A 19 -8.23 -7.73 3.92
C LEU A 19 -6.81 -7.85 4.52
N ASN A 20 -5.77 -8.01 3.68
CA ASN A 20 -4.39 -7.99 4.14
C ASN A 20 -4.03 -6.65 4.80
N SER A 21 -4.55 -5.53 4.29
CA SER A 21 -4.26 -4.18 4.80
C SER A 21 -4.85 -3.90 6.18
N VAL A 22 -5.86 -4.67 6.62
CA VAL A 22 -6.34 -4.59 8.01
C VAL A 22 -5.19 -4.89 8.97
N ALA A 23 -4.41 -5.94 8.69
CA ALA A 23 -3.27 -6.30 9.53
C ALA A 23 -2.16 -5.22 9.49
N THR A 24 -1.86 -4.67 8.30
CA THR A 24 -0.82 -3.61 8.17
C THR A 24 -1.22 -2.30 8.84
N MET A 25 -2.51 -1.99 8.95
CA MET A 25 -3.01 -0.85 9.72
C MET A 25 -2.93 -1.09 11.23
N ILE A 26 -3.30 -2.30 11.67
CA ILE A 26 -3.32 -2.63 13.10
C ILE A 26 -1.90 -2.73 13.67
N ALA A 27 -0.92 -3.18 12.90
CA ALA A 27 0.44 -3.42 13.41
C ALA A 27 1.12 -2.17 13.99
N PRO A 28 1.19 -0.99 13.32
CA PRO A 28 1.76 0.22 13.92
C PRO A 28 0.96 0.73 15.13
N TRP A 29 -0.36 0.58 15.11
CA TRP A 29 -1.21 0.90 16.26
C TRP A 29 -0.92 -0.01 17.46
N LEU A 30 -0.75 -1.31 17.25
CA LEU A 30 -0.35 -2.23 18.31
C LEU A 30 1.02 -1.86 18.89
N ILE A 31 1.98 -1.45 18.06
CA ILE A 31 3.28 -0.95 18.51
C ILE A 31 3.10 0.32 19.34
N SER A 32 2.27 1.26 18.87
CA SER A 32 1.94 2.48 19.62
C SER A 32 1.45 2.15 21.03
N VAL A 33 0.43 1.29 21.13
CA VAL A 33 -0.20 0.95 22.42
C VAL A 33 0.68 0.05 23.29
N ALA A 34 1.34 -0.95 22.72
CA ALA A 34 2.06 -1.98 23.49
C ALA A 34 3.47 -1.54 23.92
N ILE A 35 4.13 -0.71 23.11
CA ILE A 35 5.53 -0.34 23.32
C ILE A 35 5.68 1.12 23.74
N PHE A 36 5.04 2.05 23.03
CA PHE A 36 5.27 3.49 23.22
C PHE A 36 4.29 4.16 24.19
N LYS A 37 3.14 3.55 24.53
CA LYS A 37 2.14 4.19 25.36
C LYS A 37 2.70 4.65 26.71
N GLY A 38 2.48 5.93 27.03
CA GLY A 38 2.93 6.54 28.29
C GLY A 38 4.40 7.00 28.30
N LEU A 39 5.12 6.91 27.15
CA LEU A 39 6.43 7.53 27.01
C LEU A 39 6.28 9.00 26.63
N VAL A 40 7.07 9.88 27.23
CA VAL A 40 7.00 11.33 27.01
C VAL A 40 8.17 11.77 26.13
N PHE A 41 7.88 12.51 25.06
CA PHE A 41 8.89 13.15 24.23
C PHE A 41 9.69 14.19 25.03
N PRO A 42 11.03 14.32 24.90
CA PRO A 42 11.92 13.63 23.92
C PRO A 42 12.45 12.27 24.39
N ASP A 43 12.21 11.85 25.63
CA ASP A 43 12.78 10.62 26.23
C ASP A 43 12.08 9.33 25.73
N ASP A 44 11.02 9.46 24.94
CA ASP A 44 10.27 8.34 24.35
C ASP A 44 11.07 7.51 23.34
N SER A 45 12.28 7.97 22.97
CA SER A 45 13.24 7.18 22.18
C SER A 45 13.88 6.04 22.96
N MET A 46 13.91 6.15 24.30
CA MET A 46 14.49 5.14 25.19
C MET A 46 13.39 4.16 25.64
N VAL A 47 13.01 3.29 24.74
CA VAL A 47 12.08 2.19 25.05
C VAL A 47 12.79 1.17 25.94
N ALA A 48 12.18 0.84 27.08
CA ALA A 48 12.67 -0.27 27.90
C ALA A 48 12.62 -1.56 27.10
N ALA A 49 13.75 -2.25 26.94
CA ALA A 49 13.88 -3.48 26.16
C ALA A 49 12.85 -4.54 26.59
N GLU A 50 12.42 -4.51 27.82
CA GLU A 50 11.40 -5.41 28.41
C GLU A 50 10.02 -5.28 27.79
N ARG A 51 9.68 -4.13 27.17
CA ARG A 51 8.37 -3.92 26.51
C ARG A 51 8.28 -4.58 25.13
N VAL A 52 9.40 -4.88 24.50
CA VAL A 52 9.46 -5.35 23.10
C VAL A 52 9.07 -6.84 22.97
N PRO A 53 9.55 -7.78 23.83
CA PRO A 53 9.35 -9.21 23.56
C PRO A 53 7.89 -9.65 23.58
N LEU A 54 7.08 -9.14 24.51
CA LEU A 54 5.70 -9.61 24.69
C LEU A 54 4.80 -9.44 23.45
N PRO A 55 4.72 -8.27 22.79
CA PRO A 55 3.95 -8.12 21.57
C PRO A 55 4.37 -9.08 20.45
N PHE A 56 5.70 -9.29 20.30
CA PHE A 56 6.22 -10.21 19.28
C PHE A 56 5.92 -11.68 19.60
N ILE A 57 5.98 -12.08 20.87
CA ILE A 57 5.60 -13.44 21.30
C ILE A 57 4.11 -13.66 21.02
N VAL A 58 3.24 -12.71 21.37
CA VAL A 58 1.80 -12.81 21.11
C VAL A 58 1.51 -12.96 19.61
N MET A 59 2.15 -12.15 18.76
CA MET A 59 2.03 -12.26 17.31
C MET A 59 2.56 -13.61 16.80
N GLY A 60 3.70 -14.10 17.32
CA GLY A 60 4.27 -15.40 16.97
C GLY A 60 3.31 -16.55 17.30
N VAL A 61 2.73 -16.54 18.50
CA VAL A 61 1.71 -17.55 18.91
C VAL A 61 0.50 -17.49 18.00
N PHE A 62 0.00 -16.28 17.66
CA PHE A 62 -1.13 -16.11 16.73
C PHE A 62 -0.82 -16.72 15.35
N VAL A 63 0.35 -16.46 14.79
CA VAL A 63 0.78 -17.03 13.49
C VAL A 63 0.84 -18.55 13.55
N ILE A 64 1.34 -19.13 14.65
CA ILE A 64 1.36 -20.60 14.84
C ILE A 64 -0.06 -21.17 14.89
N LEU A 65 -0.98 -20.51 15.60
CA LEU A 65 -2.39 -20.94 15.64
C LEU A 65 -3.05 -20.89 14.25
N VAL A 66 -2.79 -19.83 13.48
CA VAL A 66 -3.26 -19.73 12.08
C VAL A 66 -2.67 -20.83 11.21
N ALA A 67 -1.37 -21.13 11.35
CA ALA A 67 -0.74 -22.23 10.62
C ALA A 67 -1.39 -23.58 10.94
N ILE A 68 -1.63 -23.87 12.22
CA ILE A 68 -2.32 -25.09 12.66
C ILE A 68 -3.73 -25.17 12.06
N ALA A 69 -4.48 -24.07 12.09
CA ALA A 69 -5.81 -23.99 11.50
C ALA A 69 -5.79 -24.26 9.98
N LEU A 70 -4.79 -23.73 9.25
CA LEU A 70 -4.63 -23.95 7.81
C LEU A 70 -4.33 -25.42 7.47
N PHE A 71 -3.60 -26.16 8.31
CA PHE A 71 -3.39 -27.60 8.11
C PHE A 71 -4.70 -28.41 8.17
N SER A 72 -5.72 -27.90 8.86
CA SER A 72 -7.04 -28.54 8.97
C SER A 72 -7.95 -28.28 7.77
N ILE A 73 -7.58 -27.34 6.87
CA ILE A 73 -8.38 -26.93 5.73
C ILE A 73 -7.88 -27.61 4.46
N LYS A 74 -8.76 -28.31 3.75
CA LYS A 74 -8.45 -28.85 2.41
C LYS A 74 -8.45 -27.71 1.38
N LEU A 75 -7.28 -27.25 1.00
CA LEU A 75 -7.13 -26.26 -0.06
C LEU A 75 -7.42 -26.89 -1.43
N PRO A 76 -8.09 -26.15 -2.37
CA PRO A 76 -8.30 -26.63 -3.73
C PRO A 76 -6.95 -26.85 -4.43
N VAL A 77 -6.77 -28.03 -5.00
CA VAL A 77 -5.58 -28.37 -5.77
C VAL A 77 -5.68 -27.70 -7.14
N ILE A 78 -4.88 -26.66 -7.36
CA ILE A 78 -4.72 -26.06 -8.68
C ILE A 78 -3.78 -26.98 -9.47
N LYS A 79 -4.34 -27.84 -10.32
CA LYS A 79 -3.54 -28.69 -11.21
C LYS A 79 -2.75 -27.79 -12.14
N SER A 80 -1.44 -27.81 -12.02
CA SER A 80 -0.53 -27.30 -13.02
C SER A 80 -0.64 -28.22 -14.24
N GLU A 81 -1.36 -27.83 -15.25
CA GLU A 81 -1.40 -28.58 -16.51
C GLU A 81 -0.01 -28.47 -17.16
N GLY A 82 0.72 -29.58 -17.11
CA GLY A 82 1.78 -29.98 -18.01
C GLY A 82 2.99 -29.08 -18.15
N THR A 83 4.10 -29.69 -18.36
CA THR A 83 5.40 -29.19 -18.79
C THR A 83 5.34 -28.44 -20.16
N ALA A 84 4.56 -27.37 -20.24
CA ALA A 84 4.73 -26.42 -21.33
C ALA A 84 6.14 -25.82 -21.20
N ALA A 85 6.95 -25.90 -22.26
CA ALA A 85 8.27 -25.30 -22.31
C ALA A 85 8.20 -23.88 -21.72
N LYS A 86 9.04 -23.60 -20.73
CA LYS A 86 9.11 -22.28 -20.05
C LYS A 86 9.37 -21.22 -21.11
N LYS A 87 8.32 -20.59 -21.61
CA LYS A 87 8.46 -19.45 -22.52
C LYS A 87 9.06 -18.29 -21.75
N SER A 88 10.09 -17.70 -22.29
CA SER A 88 10.75 -16.56 -21.68
C SER A 88 9.82 -15.35 -21.66
N VAL A 89 9.55 -14.81 -20.45
CA VAL A 89 8.73 -13.61 -20.27
C VAL A 89 9.48 -12.30 -20.57
N TRP A 90 10.81 -12.37 -20.70
CA TRP A 90 11.66 -11.22 -21.00
C TRP A 90 11.38 -10.59 -22.38
N LYS A 91 10.75 -11.32 -23.29
CA LYS A 91 10.36 -10.82 -24.61
C LYS A 91 9.13 -9.90 -24.56
N TYR A 92 8.44 -9.82 -23.41
CA TYR A 92 7.25 -8.98 -23.22
C TYR A 92 7.61 -7.68 -22.48
N PRO A 93 7.80 -6.53 -23.17
CA PRO A 93 8.21 -5.28 -22.53
C PRO A 93 7.24 -4.84 -21.41
N HIS A 94 5.93 -5.04 -21.59
CA HIS A 94 4.93 -4.66 -20.57
C HIS A 94 5.07 -5.47 -19.26
N VAL A 95 5.53 -6.73 -19.35
CA VAL A 95 5.82 -7.59 -18.18
C VAL A 95 7.06 -7.07 -17.44
N VAL A 96 8.16 -6.85 -18.20
CA VAL A 96 9.43 -6.40 -17.62
C VAL A 96 9.29 -5.01 -16.99
N LEU A 97 8.69 -4.06 -17.71
CA LEU A 97 8.42 -2.72 -17.19
C LEU A 97 7.44 -2.74 -15.99
N GLY A 98 6.48 -3.67 -16.01
CA GLY A 98 5.57 -3.88 -14.88
C GLY A 98 6.28 -4.47 -13.66
N ALA A 99 7.23 -5.39 -13.85
CA ALA A 99 8.06 -5.92 -12.78
C ALA A 99 8.94 -4.83 -12.14
N VAL A 100 9.57 -3.97 -12.96
CA VAL A 100 10.25 -2.75 -12.46
C VAL A 100 9.23 -1.81 -11.76
N GLY A 101 8.01 -1.71 -12.29
CA GLY A 101 6.92 -0.96 -11.64
C GLY A 101 6.62 -1.46 -10.23
N ILE A 102 6.59 -2.77 -10.02
CA ILE A 102 6.43 -3.36 -8.67
C ILE A 102 7.64 -3.07 -7.78
N PHE A 103 8.86 -3.17 -8.31
CA PHE A 103 10.07 -2.84 -7.57
C PHE A 103 10.03 -1.42 -7.00
N VAL A 104 9.80 -0.43 -7.85
CA VAL A 104 9.76 0.98 -7.41
C VAL A 104 8.53 1.27 -6.55
N TYR A 105 7.38 0.63 -6.83
CA TYR A 105 6.17 0.80 -6.04
C TYR A 105 6.35 0.31 -4.61
N VAL A 106 6.76 -0.96 -4.43
CA VAL A 106 6.93 -1.54 -3.09
C VAL A 106 8.03 -0.80 -2.33
N GLY A 107 9.10 -0.41 -3.03
CA GLY A 107 10.15 0.42 -2.45
C GLY A 107 9.64 1.76 -1.93
N ALA A 108 8.82 2.47 -2.71
CA ALA A 108 8.23 3.76 -2.33
C ALA A 108 7.22 3.60 -1.18
N GLU A 109 6.32 2.61 -1.27
CA GLU A 109 5.30 2.34 -0.25
C GLU A 109 5.94 2.03 1.11
N VAL A 110 6.89 1.09 1.14
CA VAL A 110 7.58 0.68 2.37
C VAL A 110 8.54 1.76 2.87
N GLY A 111 9.20 2.48 1.95
CA GLY A 111 10.10 3.57 2.30
C GLY A 111 9.37 4.74 2.97
N ASN A 112 8.25 5.19 2.42
CA ASN A 112 7.41 6.20 3.04
C ASN A 112 6.92 5.74 4.42
N ALA A 113 6.37 4.53 4.52
CA ALA A 113 5.89 3.97 5.79
C ALA A 113 7.01 3.82 6.83
N GLY A 114 8.22 3.44 6.40
CA GLY A 114 9.37 3.24 7.28
C GLY A 114 9.94 4.54 7.84
N LEU A 115 9.88 5.63 7.08
CA LEU A 115 10.40 6.92 7.51
C LEU A 115 9.39 7.80 8.26
N ILE A 116 8.08 7.55 8.13
CA ILE A 116 7.05 8.43 8.66
C ILE A 116 7.19 8.66 10.17
N VAL A 117 7.50 7.63 10.95
CA VAL A 117 7.63 7.76 12.42
C VAL A 117 8.82 8.64 12.78
N ASN A 118 9.99 8.37 12.21
CA ASN A 118 11.20 9.15 12.49
C ASN A 118 11.06 10.59 11.96
N TYR A 119 10.49 10.77 10.78
CA TYR A 119 10.23 12.09 10.22
C TYR A 119 9.32 12.92 11.13
N LEU A 120 8.20 12.37 11.59
CA LEU A 120 7.27 13.09 12.46
C LEU A 120 7.87 13.42 13.82
N ARG A 121 8.69 12.52 14.38
CA ARG A 121 9.41 12.78 15.61
C ARG A 121 10.43 13.91 15.46
N THR A 122 11.31 13.81 14.50
CA THR A 122 12.46 14.72 14.35
C THR A 122 12.08 16.07 13.75
N SER A 123 11.16 16.09 12.77
CA SER A 123 10.80 17.31 12.03
C SER A 123 9.56 18.01 12.57
N ALA A 124 8.66 17.30 13.26
CA ALA A 124 7.41 17.85 13.79
C ALA A 124 7.30 17.80 15.33
N GLY A 125 8.28 17.20 16.04
CA GLY A 125 8.29 17.09 17.50
C GLY A 125 7.12 16.25 18.05
N ILE A 126 6.61 15.28 17.27
CA ILE A 126 5.48 14.41 17.64
C ILE A 126 6.04 13.21 18.42
N SER A 127 5.35 12.77 19.49
CA SER A 127 5.75 11.60 20.26
C SER A 127 5.79 10.33 19.39
N SER A 128 6.59 9.33 19.76
CA SER A 128 6.67 8.04 19.08
C SER A 128 5.31 7.31 19.06
N GLU A 129 4.53 7.44 20.11
CA GLU A 129 3.18 6.91 20.21
C GLU A 129 2.28 7.49 19.11
N MET A 130 2.20 8.82 19.02
CA MET A 130 1.36 9.49 18.02
C MET A 130 1.89 9.30 16.60
N ALA A 131 3.21 9.33 16.40
CA ALA A 131 3.83 9.10 15.09
C ALA A 131 3.54 7.68 14.56
N SER A 132 3.57 6.66 15.44
CA SER A 132 3.19 5.28 15.09
C SER A 132 1.69 5.18 14.78
N THR A 133 0.85 5.92 15.50
CA THR A 133 -0.58 6.03 15.20
C THR A 133 -0.83 6.64 13.82
N TYR A 134 -0.10 7.68 13.44
CA TYR A 134 -0.18 8.24 12.09
C TYR A 134 0.33 7.28 11.00
N ALA A 135 1.33 6.45 11.30
CA ALA A 135 1.72 5.37 10.40
C ALA A 135 0.60 4.32 10.23
N ALA A 136 -0.19 4.05 11.28
CA ALA A 136 -1.39 3.22 11.16
C ALA A 136 -2.44 3.84 10.24
N ILE A 137 -2.64 5.16 10.27
CA ILE A 137 -3.56 5.87 9.37
C ILE A 137 -3.05 5.82 7.92
N TYR A 138 -1.74 5.93 7.67
CA TYR A 138 -1.15 5.74 6.34
C TYR A 138 -1.52 4.37 5.75
N TRP A 139 -1.33 3.29 6.52
CA TRP A 139 -1.72 1.95 6.09
C TRP A 139 -3.24 1.76 6.02
N GLY A 140 -3.97 2.45 6.89
CA GLY A 140 -5.43 2.55 6.82
C GLY A 140 -5.90 3.17 5.51
N GLY A 141 -5.17 4.17 5.00
CA GLY A 141 -5.41 4.75 3.68
C GLY A 141 -5.29 3.72 2.56
N ALA A 142 -4.25 2.87 2.60
CA ALA A 142 -4.11 1.76 1.67
C ALA A 142 -5.29 0.77 1.77
N MET A 143 -5.74 0.45 2.98
CA MET A 143 -6.92 -0.40 3.21
C MET A 143 -8.19 0.20 2.58
N ILE A 144 -8.51 1.44 2.90
CA ILE A 144 -9.72 2.13 2.43
C ILE A 144 -9.74 2.24 0.91
N GLY A 145 -8.64 2.68 0.30
CA GLY A 145 -8.57 2.79 -1.16
C GLY A 145 -8.64 1.44 -1.88
N ARG A 146 -8.14 0.34 -1.28
CA ARG A 146 -8.31 -1.03 -1.79
C ARG A 146 -9.76 -1.50 -1.71
N PHE A 147 -10.49 -1.13 -0.66
CA PHE A 147 -11.94 -1.37 -0.62
C PHE A 147 -12.66 -0.62 -1.74
N PHE A 148 -12.34 0.66 -2.00
CA PHE A 148 -12.87 1.37 -3.17
C PHE A 148 -12.51 0.66 -4.48
N GLY A 149 -11.27 0.23 -4.67
CA GLY A 149 -10.81 -0.51 -5.85
C GLY A 149 -11.56 -1.82 -6.05
N SER A 150 -11.95 -2.50 -4.98
CA SER A 150 -12.62 -3.80 -5.04
C SER A 150 -13.98 -3.76 -5.77
N PHE A 151 -14.68 -2.65 -5.76
CA PHE A 151 -15.94 -2.50 -6.48
C PHE A 151 -15.84 -1.55 -7.69
N MET A 152 -14.86 -0.65 -7.72
CA MET A 152 -14.71 0.27 -8.85
C MET A 152 -14.22 -0.42 -10.13
N PHE A 153 -13.38 -1.44 -10.03
CA PHE A 153 -12.87 -2.22 -11.18
C PHE A 153 -13.74 -3.42 -11.56
N THR A 154 -15.06 -3.32 -11.32
CA THR A 154 -16.06 -4.32 -11.76
C THR A 154 -16.84 -3.78 -12.96
N ASP A 155 -17.53 -4.66 -13.68
CA ASP A 155 -18.43 -4.30 -14.79
C ASP A 155 -19.84 -3.87 -14.32
N GLN A 156 -20.04 -3.68 -13.00
CA GLN A 156 -21.32 -3.27 -12.44
C GLN A 156 -21.71 -1.83 -12.81
N LYS A 157 -23.01 -1.54 -12.82
CA LYS A 157 -23.53 -0.18 -13.02
C LYS A 157 -23.02 0.77 -11.92
N MET A 158 -22.74 2.02 -12.28
CA MET A 158 -22.23 3.03 -11.35
C MET A 158 -23.13 3.23 -10.13
N SER A 159 -24.44 3.23 -10.29
CA SER A 159 -25.39 3.34 -9.17
C SER A 159 -25.15 2.27 -8.11
N LYS A 160 -24.91 1.02 -8.53
CA LYS A 160 -24.61 -0.09 -7.61
C LYS A 160 -23.23 0.04 -6.96
N LYS A 161 -22.24 0.60 -7.66
CA LYS A 161 -20.91 0.89 -7.08
C LYS A 161 -21.02 1.94 -5.97
N LEU A 162 -21.83 2.98 -6.19
CA LEU A 162 -21.99 4.07 -5.22
C LEU A 162 -22.63 3.62 -3.90
N THR A 163 -23.42 2.54 -3.87
CA THR A 163 -23.98 2.02 -2.61
C THR A 163 -22.91 1.50 -1.65
N PHE A 164 -21.73 1.10 -2.17
CA PHE A 164 -20.61 0.63 -1.33
C PHE A 164 -19.72 1.76 -0.81
N VAL A 165 -19.88 3.00 -1.29
CA VAL A 165 -19.05 4.13 -0.86
C VAL A 165 -19.32 4.50 0.59
N ILE A 166 -20.60 4.58 0.98
CA ILE A 166 -20.99 4.96 2.35
C ILE A 166 -20.40 3.99 3.40
N PRO A 167 -20.58 2.66 3.28
CA PRO A 167 -19.92 1.72 4.20
C PRO A 167 -18.42 1.88 4.30
N VAL A 168 -17.72 2.15 3.19
CA VAL A 168 -16.26 2.35 3.20
C VAL A 168 -15.87 3.67 3.86
N LEU A 169 -16.65 4.75 3.67
CA LEU A 169 -16.42 6.01 4.39
C LEU A 169 -16.70 5.89 5.89
N ILE A 170 -17.72 5.13 6.28
CA ILE A 170 -17.98 4.81 7.71
C ILE A 170 -16.80 4.02 8.28
N LEU A 171 -16.28 3.04 7.53
CA LEU A 171 -15.10 2.28 7.94
C LEU A 171 -13.87 3.20 8.09
N ALA A 172 -13.65 4.15 7.18
CA ALA A 172 -12.59 5.14 7.29
C ALA A 172 -12.73 5.99 8.56
N PHE A 173 -13.95 6.48 8.85
CA PHE A 173 -14.22 7.27 10.04
C PHE A 173 -13.97 6.48 11.33
N ILE A 174 -14.51 5.28 11.42
CA ILE A 174 -14.35 4.42 12.60
C ILE A 174 -12.88 4.04 12.78
N SER A 175 -12.21 3.59 11.73
CA SER A 175 -10.81 3.13 11.83
C SER A 175 -9.86 4.28 12.16
N GLY A 176 -10.03 5.46 11.55
CA GLY A 176 -9.23 6.64 11.84
C GLY A 176 -9.45 7.15 13.27
N SER A 177 -10.70 7.17 13.74
CA SER A 177 -11.01 7.55 15.13
C SER A 177 -10.49 6.52 16.13
N PHE A 178 -10.66 5.23 15.85
CA PHE A 178 -10.26 4.14 16.75
C PHE A 178 -8.76 4.15 17.05
N VAL A 179 -7.92 4.22 16.01
CA VAL A 179 -6.46 4.20 16.20
C VAL A 179 -5.91 5.45 16.89
N THR A 180 -6.70 6.52 16.96
CA THR A 180 -6.35 7.81 17.60
C THR A 180 -7.11 8.05 18.90
N ASP A 181 -7.37 6.99 19.67
CA ASP A 181 -8.11 7.05 20.94
C ASP A 181 -9.46 7.79 20.82
N TRP A 182 -10.21 7.46 19.77
CA TRP A 182 -11.51 8.04 19.41
C TRP A 182 -11.48 9.55 19.14
N ASN A 183 -10.39 10.03 18.55
CA ASN A 183 -10.32 11.41 18.07
C ASN A 183 -11.19 11.61 16.82
N TRP A 184 -12.40 12.15 17.03
CA TRP A 184 -13.38 12.37 15.96
C TRP A 184 -12.89 13.33 14.87
N THR A 185 -12.07 14.31 15.24
CA THR A 185 -11.51 15.28 14.26
C THR A 185 -10.56 14.60 13.31
N ILE A 186 -9.67 13.74 13.81
CA ILE A 186 -8.75 12.97 12.95
C ILE A 186 -9.54 11.98 12.10
N GLY A 187 -10.52 11.29 12.69
CA GLY A 187 -11.40 10.39 11.93
C GLY A 187 -12.14 11.09 10.80
N ALA A 188 -12.69 12.29 11.06
CA ALA A 188 -13.37 13.09 10.04
C ALA A 188 -12.41 13.58 8.94
N THR A 189 -11.21 14.04 9.31
CA THR A 189 -10.19 14.48 8.36
C THR A 189 -9.74 13.33 7.46
N PHE A 190 -9.50 12.16 8.04
CA PHE A 190 -9.14 10.96 7.28
C PHE A 190 -10.28 10.53 6.34
N THR A 191 -11.54 10.61 6.79
CA THR A 191 -12.71 10.33 5.94
C THR A 191 -12.83 11.33 4.80
N GLY A 192 -12.56 12.62 5.05
CA GLY A 192 -12.50 13.64 4.01
C GLY A 192 -11.44 13.35 2.96
N ALA A 193 -10.23 12.95 3.39
CA ALA A 193 -9.16 12.53 2.48
C ALA A 193 -9.56 11.28 1.68
N ALA A 194 -10.22 10.30 2.31
CA ALA A 194 -10.75 9.11 1.64
C ALA A 194 -11.82 9.45 0.59
N LEU A 195 -12.70 10.41 0.89
CA LEU A 195 -13.70 10.89 -0.08
C LEU A 195 -13.04 11.57 -1.28
N VAL A 196 -12.03 12.41 -1.05
CA VAL A 196 -11.25 13.03 -2.14
C VAL A 196 -10.56 11.97 -2.99
N ASN A 197 -9.93 10.97 -2.37
CA ASN A 197 -9.33 9.84 -3.07
C ASN A 197 -10.36 9.09 -3.95
N PHE A 198 -11.57 8.84 -3.41
CA PHE A 198 -12.65 8.22 -4.17
C PHE A 198 -13.10 9.08 -5.37
N ILE A 199 -13.26 10.39 -5.19
CA ILE A 199 -13.61 11.32 -6.27
C ILE A 199 -12.53 11.28 -7.38
N ILE A 200 -11.25 11.28 -7.00
CA ILE A 200 -10.14 11.14 -7.94
C ILE A 200 -10.18 9.79 -8.66
N MET A 201 -10.54 8.71 -7.96
CA MET A 201 -10.70 7.39 -8.56
C MET A 201 -11.81 7.35 -9.62
N LEU A 202 -12.90 8.12 -9.45
CA LEU A 202 -13.98 8.24 -10.46
C LEU A 202 -13.45 8.79 -11.79
N VAL A 203 -12.46 9.70 -11.77
CA VAL A 203 -11.82 10.24 -12.99
C VAL A 203 -11.17 9.14 -13.81
N GLY A 204 -10.72 8.06 -13.18
CA GLY A 204 -10.17 6.87 -13.83
C GLY A 204 -11.19 6.07 -14.66
N ARG A 205 -12.50 6.30 -14.44
CA ARG A 205 -13.63 5.64 -15.16
C ARG A 205 -13.53 4.11 -15.17
N GLY A 206 -13.08 3.50 -14.07
CA GLY A 206 -12.91 2.05 -13.93
C GLY A 206 -11.80 1.43 -14.79
N LYS A 207 -10.97 2.23 -15.47
CA LYS A 207 -9.85 1.75 -16.28
C LYS A 207 -8.58 1.68 -15.42
N ALA A 208 -8.05 0.47 -15.20
CA ALA A 208 -6.90 0.24 -14.33
C ALA A 208 -5.68 1.12 -14.68
N ALA A 209 -5.29 1.18 -15.96
CA ALA A 209 -4.14 1.98 -16.40
C ALA A 209 -4.35 3.49 -16.16
N ARG A 210 -5.55 4.01 -16.46
CA ARG A 210 -5.86 5.42 -16.26
C ARG A 210 -5.90 5.81 -14.79
N THR A 211 -6.53 4.98 -13.95
CA THR A 211 -6.59 5.22 -12.51
C THR A 211 -5.19 5.12 -11.89
N LEU A 212 -4.37 4.16 -12.32
CA LEU A 212 -2.98 4.02 -11.90
C LEU A 212 -2.16 5.28 -12.24
N ALA A 213 -2.30 5.82 -13.46
CA ALA A 213 -1.59 7.05 -13.87
C ALA A 213 -1.95 8.24 -12.96
N ILE A 214 -3.26 8.44 -12.70
CA ILE A 214 -3.73 9.55 -11.86
C ILE A 214 -3.23 9.38 -10.43
N PHE A 215 -3.30 8.18 -9.87
CA PHE A 215 -2.87 7.89 -8.51
C PHE A 215 -1.35 8.02 -8.33
N ALA A 216 -0.57 7.54 -9.30
CA ALA A 216 0.88 7.69 -9.28
C ALA A 216 1.29 9.18 -9.35
N LEU A 217 0.64 9.97 -10.20
CA LEU A 217 0.91 11.40 -10.27
C LEU A 217 0.52 12.12 -8.97
N ALA A 218 -0.64 11.78 -8.38
CA ALA A 218 -1.08 12.34 -7.11
C ALA A 218 -0.10 12.00 -5.97
N ALA A 219 0.36 10.74 -5.87
CA ALA A 219 1.34 10.32 -4.88
C ALA A 219 2.68 11.05 -5.05
N ALA A 220 3.17 11.22 -6.29
CA ALA A 220 4.38 11.99 -6.57
C ALA A 220 4.25 13.45 -6.13
N VAL A 221 3.11 14.10 -6.41
CA VAL A 221 2.82 15.47 -5.96
C VAL A 221 2.77 15.56 -4.44
N LEU A 222 2.17 14.58 -3.76
CA LEU A 222 2.11 14.55 -2.30
C LEU A 222 3.50 14.40 -1.68
N ASP A 223 4.38 13.52 -2.21
CA ASP A 223 5.77 13.40 -1.74
C ASP A 223 6.56 14.70 -1.95
N ILE A 224 6.43 15.32 -3.13
CA ILE A 224 7.06 16.62 -3.41
C ILE A 224 6.54 17.67 -2.43
N THR A 225 5.24 17.70 -2.17
CA THR A 225 4.66 18.62 -1.20
C THR A 225 5.19 18.35 0.20
N THR A 226 5.28 17.09 0.63
CA THR A 226 5.88 16.70 1.92
C THR A 226 7.33 17.19 2.03
N THR A 227 8.12 17.10 0.93
CA THR A 227 9.52 17.53 0.90
C THR A 227 9.66 19.05 1.13
N PHE A 228 8.78 19.86 0.54
CA PHE A 228 8.90 21.33 0.54
C PHE A 228 7.95 22.04 1.50
N SER A 229 7.15 21.33 2.27
CA SER A 229 6.25 21.90 3.28
C SER A 229 6.65 21.45 4.70
N GLY A 230 5.94 21.99 5.71
CA GLY A 230 6.13 21.63 7.11
C GLY A 230 4.80 21.57 7.87
N GLY A 231 4.87 21.23 9.15
CA GLY A 231 3.74 21.20 10.06
C GLY A 231 2.59 20.30 9.57
N SER A 232 1.36 20.76 9.71
CA SER A 232 0.17 19.99 9.36
C SER A 232 0.06 19.64 7.88
N ILE A 233 0.60 20.48 6.96
CA ILE A 233 0.57 20.20 5.53
C ILE A 233 1.41 18.95 5.24
N ALA A 234 2.66 18.94 5.68
CA ALA A 234 3.55 17.78 5.48
C ALA A 234 3.00 16.51 6.14
N LEU A 235 2.41 16.63 7.34
CA LEU A 235 1.77 15.52 8.03
C LEU A 235 0.65 14.89 7.18
N TRP A 236 -0.29 15.70 6.71
CA TRP A 236 -1.44 15.15 5.98
C TRP A 236 -1.11 14.73 4.55
N THR A 237 -0.11 15.34 3.92
CA THR A 237 0.35 14.89 2.60
C THR A 237 1.00 13.52 2.68
N ILE A 238 1.93 13.29 3.62
CA ILE A 238 2.58 11.97 3.75
C ILE A 238 1.58 10.86 4.13
N ILE A 239 0.64 11.14 5.03
CA ILE A 239 -0.40 10.19 5.42
C ILE A 239 -1.31 9.86 4.23
N SER A 240 -1.69 10.86 3.44
CA SER A 240 -2.59 10.70 2.30
C SER A 240 -1.98 9.87 1.17
N ILE A 241 -0.64 9.76 1.08
CA ILE A 241 0.02 8.88 0.11
C ILE A 241 -0.46 7.43 0.24
N GLY A 242 -0.75 6.96 1.47
CA GLY A 242 -1.32 5.64 1.70
C GLY A 242 -2.60 5.36 0.91
N LEU A 243 -3.51 6.36 0.82
CA LEU A 243 -4.73 6.26 0.02
C LEU A 243 -4.44 6.06 -1.47
N PHE A 244 -3.41 6.75 -2.01
CA PHE A 244 -3.05 6.64 -3.43
C PHE A 244 -2.21 5.39 -3.73
N ASN A 245 -1.48 4.86 -2.76
CA ASN A 245 -0.79 3.57 -2.87
C ASN A 245 -1.75 2.39 -3.03
N SER A 246 -2.96 2.52 -2.53
CA SER A 246 -3.94 1.44 -2.37
C SER A 246 -4.10 0.51 -3.57
N ILE A 247 -4.30 1.08 -4.77
CA ILE A 247 -4.60 0.32 -5.99
C ILE A 247 -3.38 0.04 -6.87
N MET A 248 -2.18 0.54 -6.50
CA MET A 248 -1.03 0.50 -7.39
C MET A 248 -0.57 -0.93 -7.65
N PHE A 249 -0.32 -1.72 -6.58
CA PHE A 249 0.09 -3.12 -6.74
C PHE A 249 -0.89 -3.94 -7.61
N PRO A 250 -2.20 -3.99 -7.26
CA PRO A 250 -3.17 -4.75 -8.06
C PRO A 250 -3.23 -4.31 -9.51
N ASN A 251 -3.15 -3.01 -9.78
CA ASN A 251 -3.26 -2.50 -11.13
C ASN A 251 -1.97 -2.71 -11.94
N ILE A 252 -0.78 -2.49 -11.37
CA ILE A 252 0.49 -2.81 -12.03
C ILE A 252 0.53 -4.30 -12.37
N PHE A 253 0.21 -5.17 -11.41
CA PHE A 253 0.21 -6.62 -11.60
C PHE A 253 -0.76 -7.03 -12.71
N SER A 254 -2.02 -6.59 -12.66
CA SER A 254 -3.03 -6.96 -13.65
C SER A 254 -2.70 -6.47 -15.07
N LEU A 255 -2.07 -5.30 -15.20
CA LEU A 255 -1.60 -4.77 -16.49
C LEU A 255 -0.38 -5.52 -17.01
N ALA A 256 0.53 -5.93 -16.14
CA ALA A 256 1.75 -6.65 -16.50
C ALA A 256 1.48 -8.07 -16.98
N VAL A 257 0.46 -8.74 -16.43
CA VAL A 257 0.14 -10.13 -16.79
C VAL A 257 -0.94 -10.25 -17.86
N ARG A 258 -1.40 -9.15 -18.42
CA ARG A 258 -2.47 -9.12 -19.41
C ARG A 258 -2.04 -9.81 -20.71
N ASP A 259 -2.95 -10.59 -21.33
CA ASP A 259 -2.79 -11.29 -22.59
C ASP A 259 -1.63 -12.33 -22.61
N LEU A 260 -1.28 -12.88 -21.44
CA LEU A 260 -0.34 -13.99 -21.32
C LEU A 260 -1.08 -15.33 -21.28
N ASP A 261 -0.49 -16.37 -21.84
CA ASP A 261 -1.00 -17.73 -21.67
C ASP A 261 -0.71 -18.24 -20.22
N LYS A 262 -1.31 -19.38 -19.83
CA LYS A 262 -1.18 -19.94 -18.47
C LYS A 262 0.27 -20.20 -18.06
N ALA A 263 1.12 -20.65 -18.97
CA ALA A 263 2.53 -20.93 -18.70
C ALA A 263 3.34 -19.65 -18.54
N GLU A 264 3.09 -18.66 -19.39
CA GLU A 264 3.69 -17.33 -19.34
C GLU A 264 3.24 -16.57 -18.09
N LEU A 265 1.94 -16.68 -17.71
CA LEU A 265 1.38 -16.07 -16.50
C LEU A 265 2.11 -16.52 -15.22
N SER A 266 2.42 -17.83 -15.12
CA SER A 266 3.18 -18.37 -13.97
C SER A 266 4.58 -17.77 -13.89
N SER A 267 5.30 -17.72 -15.04
CA SER A 267 6.65 -17.16 -15.11
C SER A 267 6.66 -15.65 -14.87
N ALA A 268 5.70 -14.92 -15.44
CA ALA A 268 5.55 -13.47 -15.23
C ALA A 268 5.24 -13.15 -13.76
N SER A 269 4.32 -13.89 -13.14
CA SER A 269 3.99 -13.73 -11.71
C SER A 269 5.22 -13.97 -10.82
N GLY A 270 6.04 -14.98 -11.15
CA GLY A 270 7.31 -15.23 -10.46
C GLY A 270 8.28 -14.06 -10.56
N LEU A 271 8.48 -13.51 -11.76
CA LEU A 271 9.34 -12.34 -11.98
C LEU A 271 8.82 -11.12 -11.22
N ILE A 272 7.54 -10.81 -11.33
CA ILE A 272 6.91 -9.66 -10.67
C ILE A 272 7.04 -9.78 -9.15
N ASN A 273 6.78 -10.96 -8.59
CA ASN A 273 6.92 -11.20 -7.15
C ASN A 273 8.38 -11.11 -6.67
N ALA A 274 9.35 -11.54 -7.48
CA ALA A 274 10.78 -11.36 -7.15
C ALA A 274 11.16 -9.88 -7.02
N LEU A 275 10.55 -9.00 -7.81
CA LEU A 275 10.81 -7.56 -7.79
C LEU A 275 10.18 -6.82 -6.59
N ILE A 276 9.39 -7.49 -5.73
CA ILE A 276 8.99 -6.98 -4.40
C ILE A 276 10.23 -6.64 -3.53
N ILE A 277 11.41 -7.18 -3.86
CA ILE A 277 12.69 -6.84 -3.22
C ILE A 277 13.00 -5.34 -3.23
N GLY A 278 12.31 -4.54 -4.04
CA GLY A 278 12.39 -3.07 -3.97
C GLY A 278 12.12 -2.51 -2.57
N GLY A 279 11.26 -3.18 -1.79
CA GLY A 279 11.00 -2.86 -0.38
C GLY A 279 12.19 -3.11 0.56
N ALA A 280 13.22 -3.83 0.13
CA ALA A 280 14.47 -4.01 0.88
C ALA A 280 15.59 -3.08 0.39
N ILE A 281 15.49 -2.51 -0.81
CA ILE A 281 16.55 -1.72 -1.45
C ILE A 281 16.28 -0.21 -1.32
N ILE A 282 15.07 0.23 -1.61
CA ILE A 282 14.72 1.67 -1.62
C ILE A 282 14.69 2.27 -0.20
N PRO A 283 14.11 1.63 0.84
CA PRO A 283 14.08 2.22 2.17
C PRO A 283 15.47 2.50 2.76
N PRO A 284 16.48 1.62 2.67
CA PRO A 284 17.87 1.95 3.08
C PRO A 284 18.46 3.15 2.31
N LEU A 285 18.17 3.27 1.01
CA LEU A 285 18.61 4.44 0.23
C LEU A 285 17.96 5.72 0.78
N MET A 286 16.66 5.68 1.09
CA MET A 286 15.95 6.81 1.70
C MET A 286 16.51 7.14 3.09
N GLY A 287 16.83 6.11 3.90
CA GLY A 287 17.47 6.27 5.20
C GLY A 287 18.82 6.97 5.08
N SER A 288 19.66 6.55 4.13
CA SER A 288 20.96 7.19 3.88
C SER A 288 20.80 8.66 3.48
N ILE A 289 19.81 9.02 2.68
CA ILE A 289 19.51 10.43 2.34
C ILE A 289 19.02 11.18 3.59
N ALA A 290 18.16 10.56 4.40
CA ALA A 290 17.65 11.15 5.63
C ALA A 290 18.80 11.49 6.62
N ASP A 291 19.78 10.59 6.76
CA ASP A 291 20.93 10.77 7.64
C ASP A 291 21.89 11.86 7.16
N ASN A 292 22.07 12.03 5.85
CA ASN A 292 23.05 12.97 5.28
C ASN A 292 22.44 14.33 4.88
N ALA A 293 21.17 14.38 4.45
CA ALA A 293 20.53 15.58 3.92
C ALA A 293 19.25 15.98 4.68
N GLY A 294 18.80 15.14 5.62
CA GLY A 294 17.60 15.33 6.40
C GLY A 294 16.38 14.57 5.85
N TYR A 295 15.46 14.26 6.74
CA TYR A 295 14.29 13.42 6.44
C TYR A 295 13.41 13.94 5.30
N THR A 296 13.24 15.27 5.17
CA THR A 296 12.42 15.87 4.12
C THR A 296 12.90 15.53 2.72
N TRP A 297 14.23 15.53 2.51
CA TRP A 297 14.82 15.21 1.21
C TRP A 297 14.70 13.74 0.82
N ALA A 298 14.55 12.85 1.79
CA ALA A 298 14.38 11.42 1.51
C ALA A 298 13.09 11.13 0.71
N PHE A 299 12.05 11.97 0.81
CA PHE A 299 10.78 11.81 0.09
C PHE A 299 10.86 12.14 -1.41
N ILE A 300 11.98 12.68 -1.90
CA ILE A 300 12.22 12.81 -3.35
C ILE A 300 12.36 11.43 -4.02
N VAL A 301 12.91 10.44 -3.31
CA VAL A 301 13.09 9.09 -3.87
C VAL A 301 11.76 8.43 -4.24
N PRO A 302 10.76 8.31 -3.34
CA PRO A 302 9.46 7.78 -3.71
C PRO A 302 8.73 8.64 -4.74
N ALA A 303 8.89 9.97 -4.74
CA ALA A 303 8.34 10.83 -5.79
C ALA A 303 8.84 10.39 -7.18
N VAL A 304 10.14 10.14 -7.35
CA VAL A 304 10.72 9.62 -8.61
C VAL A 304 10.17 8.23 -8.94
N CYS A 305 10.01 7.37 -7.94
CA CYS A 305 9.40 6.05 -8.11
C CYS A 305 7.96 6.15 -8.64
N TYR A 306 7.15 7.05 -8.11
CA TYR A 306 5.78 7.26 -8.58
C TYR A 306 5.73 7.88 -9.99
N LEU A 307 6.68 8.71 -10.37
CA LEU A 307 6.79 9.18 -11.76
C LEU A 307 7.11 8.03 -12.73
N TYR A 308 7.92 7.05 -12.33
CA TYR A 308 8.10 5.84 -13.13
C TYR A 308 6.79 5.05 -13.27
N ILE A 309 6.00 4.91 -12.18
CA ILE A 309 4.70 4.23 -12.23
C ILE A 309 3.73 4.97 -13.16
N PHE A 310 3.74 6.30 -13.13
CA PHE A 310 2.98 7.13 -14.07
C PHE A 310 3.38 6.83 -15.53
N PHE A 311 4.68 6.79 -15.83
CA PHE A 311 5.18 6.40 -17.17
C PHE A 311 4.69 5.01 -17.56
N TYR A 312 4.82 4.02 -16.64
CA TYR A 312 4.34 2.67 -16.88
C TYR A 312 2.84 2.65 -17.20
N ALA A 313 2.04 3.35 -16.43
CA ALA A 313 0.59 3.42 -16.60
C ALA A 313 0.15 4.07 -17.92
N VAL A 314 0.91 5.05 -18.42
CA VAL A 314 0.56 5.78 -19.67
C VAL A 314 1.10 5.08 -20.92
N ARG A 315 2.32 4.52 -20.86
CA ARG A 315 3.03 3.97 -22.04
C ARG A 315 3.61 2.58 -21.82
N GLY A 316 4.15 2.28 -20.64
CA GLY A 316 4.88 1.05 -20.37
C GLY A 316 4.03 -0.21 -20.40
N ASN A 317 2.74 -0.10 -20.14
CA ASN A 317 1.79 -1.22 -20.14
C ASN A 317 1.25 -1.56 -21.56
N THR A 318 1.72 -0.88 -22.61
CA THR A 318 1.27 -1.14 -23.97
C THR A 318 1.82 -2.48 -24.44
N ILE A 319 0.91 -3.35 -24.91
CA ILE A 319 1.29 -4.67 -25.46
C ILE A 319 1.94 -4.44 -26.83
N ARG A 320 3.22 -4.74 -26.89
CA ARG A 320 3.99 -4.81 -28.15
C ARG A 320 4.22 -6.29 -28.41
N ARG A 321 3.61 -6.78 -29.51
CA ARG A 321 3.83 -8.14 -30.01
C ARG A 321 5.06 -8.18 -30.87
#